data_fd760d1c348aa2d539617c7681e311b7
#
_entry.id   fd760d1c348aa2d539617c7681e311b7
#
_cell.length_a   1.000
_cell.length_b   1.000
_cell.length_c   1.000
_cell.angle_alpha   90.00
_cell.angle_beta   90.00
_cell.angle_gamma   90.00
#
_symmetry.space_group_name_H-M   'P 1'
#
loop_
_entity.id
_entity.type
_entity.pdbx_description
1 polymer ?
#
loop_
_entity_poly.entity_id
_entity_poly.type
_entity_poly.pdbx_seq_one_letter_code
_entity_poly.pdbx_strand_id
1 'polypeptide(L)'
;MMRRIAFVAAFAFCVAAIAGGSAGAATSKSAFLVFVEPTISASSTGLTLETEFEGSFNVADRTASGGGEYSVMDGTTVLESGTFTLTGLVAFQFYGCGEVEGTALPPNFCGGQATFGFHSTSSAGDQRDGLIVVNCQIHDPGGQAPPGTSEGVTANARGVNFNRHVTGDNLFVMLP
;
A
#
# COMPACT_ATOMS: atom_id res chain seq x y z
N MET A 1 27.76 -50.35 63.16
CA MET A 1 26.52 -49.65 63.57
C MET A 1 26.34 -48.44 62.68
N MET A 2 25.58 -48.60 61.62
CA MET A 2 25.35 -47.52 60.64
C MET A 2 23.96 -46.88 60.90
N ARG A 3 23.98 -45.60 61.26
CA ARG A 3 22.74 -44.79 61.41
C ARG A 3 22.42 -44.19 60.06
N ARG A 4 21.26 -44.60 59.47
CA ARG A 4 20.68 -44.00 58.26
C ARG A 4 19.91 -42.74 58.67
N ILE A 5 20.33 -41.59 58.15
CA ILE A 5 19.61 -40.31 58.27
C ILE A 5 18.74 -40.18 57.02
N ALA A 6 17.44 -40.14 57.21
CA ALA A 6 16.45 -39.90 56.18
C ALA A 6 16.29 -38.38 56.01
N PHE A 7 16.62 -37.87 54.80
CA PHE A 7 16.28 -36.50 54.39
C PHE A 7 14.87 -36.47 53.81
N VAL A 8 13.95 -35.81 54.51
CA VAL A 8 12.65 -35.44 53.95
C VAL A 8 12.80 -34.13 53.23
N ALA A 9 12.76 -34.17 51.91
CA ALA A 9 12.70 -32.95 51.06
C ALA A 9 11.24 -32.51 50.94
N ALA A 10 10.94 -31.38 51.57
CA ALA A 10 9.65 -30.70 51.39
C ALA A 10 9.70 -29.89 50.07
N PHE A 11 8.97 -30.35 49.08
CA PHE A 11 8.74 -29.59 47.86
C PHE A 11 7.66 -28.53 48.14
N ALA A 12 8.06 -27.27 48.25
CA ALA A 12 7.14 -26.15 48.25
C ALA A 12 6.74 -25.83 46.78
N PHE A 13 5.50 -26.13 46.42
CA PHE A 13 4.92 -25.70 45.14
C PHE A 13 4.60 -24.21 45.24
N CYS A 14 5.44 -23.37 44.60
CA CYS A 14 5.09 -21.99 44.30
C CYS A 14 4.15 -21.96 43.08
N VAL A 15 2.88 -21.82 43.32
CA VAL A 15 1.90 -21.48 42.27
C VAL A 15 2.14 -20.01 41.92
N ALA A 16 2.90 -19.74 40.87
CA ALA A 16 2.96 -18.42 40.27
C ALA A 16 1.63 -18.16 39.54
N ALA A 17 0.77 -17.32 40.10
CA ALA A 17 -0.38 -16.78 39.43
C ALA A 17 0.12 -15.91 38.25
N ILE A 18 0.08 -16.45 37.04
CA ILE A 18 0.28 -15.69 35.81
C ILE A 18 -0.97 -14.82 35.66
N ALA A 19 -0.89 -13.58 36.14
CA ALA A 19 -1.85 -12.55 35.77
C ALA A 19 -1.75 -12.37 34.24
N GLY A 20 -2.59 -13.05 33.51
CA GLY A 20 -2.79 -12.85 32.08
C GLY A 20 -3.33 -11.44 31.85
N GLY A 21 -2.41 -10.48 31.77
CA GLY A 21 -2.71 -9.21 31.15
C GLY A 21 -3.11 -9.50 29.72
N SER A 22 -4.38 -9.37 29.40
CA SER A 22 -4.80 -9.23 28.01
C SER A 22 -4.08 -7.99 27.46
N ALA A 23 -2.96 -8.20 26.78
CA ALA A 23 -2.41 -7.22 25.88
C ALA A 23 -3.53 -6.97 24.87
N GLY A 24 -4.27 -5.87 25.03
CA GLY A 24 -5.16 -5.39 24.01
C GLY A 24 -4.32 -5.34 22.75
N ALA A 25 -4.66 -6.18 21.77
CA ALA A 25 -4.07 -6.06 20.44
C ALA A 25 -4.29 -4.60 20.05
N ALA A 26 -3.24 -3.81 20.03
CA ALA A 26 -3.26 -2.53 19.37
C ALA A 26 -3.75 -2.89 17.96
N THR A 27 -4.96 -2.45 17.64
CA THR A 27 -5.49 -2.57 16.28
C THR A 27 -4.50 -1.82 15.41
N SER A 28 -3.60 -2.56 14.79
CA SER A 28 -2.62 -2.00 13.89
C SER A 28 -3.43 -1.36 12.78
N LYS A 29 -3.36 -0.05 12.66
CA LYS A 29 -3.94 0.74 11.55
C LYS A 29 -3.27 0.27 10.27
N SER A 30 -3.73 -0.83 9.72
CA SER A 30 -3.07 -1.56 8.65
C SER A 30 -3.93 -1.68 7.39
N ALA A 31 -5.19 -1.29 7.46
CA ALA A 31 -6.13 -1.36 6.34
C ALA A 31 -6.45 0.03 5.81
N PHE A 32 -6.40 0.16 4.48
CA PHE A 32 -6.62 1.42 3.77
C PHE A 32 -7.50 1.19 2.55
N LEU A 33 -8.30 2.20 2.20
CA LEU A 33 -8.80 2.38 0.83
C LEU A 33 -7.77 3.19 0.03
N VAL A 34 -7.72 2.94 -1.26
CA VAL A 34 -6.97 3.73 -2.23
C VAL A 34 -7.94 4.23 -3.28
N PHE A 35 -7.89 5.52 -3.56
CA PHE A 35 -8.61 6.19 -4.63
C PHE A 35 -7.59 6.87 -5.53
N VAL A 36 -7.67 6.59 -6.80
CA VAL A 36 -6.87 7.23 -7.84
C VAL A 36 -7.83 7.82 -8.85
N GLU A 37 -7.90 9.14 -8.88
CA GLU A 37 -8.64 9.87 -9.90
C GLU A 37 -7.92 9.76 -11.26
N PRO A 38 -8.54 10.13 -12.40
CA PRO A 38 -7.87 10.05 -13.69
C PRO A 38 -6.49 10.71 -13.64
N THR A 39 -5.47 9.90 -13.75
CA THR A 39 -4.06 10.29 -13.64
C THR A 39 -3.30 9.92 -14.91
N ILE A 40 -2.33 10.76 -15.28
CA ILE A 40 -1.51 10.56 -16.47
C ILE A 40 -0.05 10.38 -16.05
N SER A 41 0.56 9.32 -16.54
CA SER A 41 2.00 9.05 -16.43
C SER A 41 2.62 8.95 -17.82
N ALA A 42 3.87 9.32 -17.97
CA ALA A 42 4.57 9.25 -19.25
C ALA A 42 5.78 8.31 -19.19
N SER A 43 6.03 7.65 -20.32
CA SER A 43 7.24 6.87 -20.57
C SER A 43 8.37 7.74 -21.15
N SER A 44 9.58 7.20 -21.15
CA SER A 44 10.73 7.84 -21.82
C SER A 44 10.62 7.86 -23.36
N THR A 45 9.72 7.06 -23.92
CA THR A 45 9.46 7.02 -25.38
C THR A 45 8.37 7.98 -25.83
N GLY A 46 7.75 8.74 -24.90
CA GLY A 46 6.72 9.72 -25.20
C GLY A 46 5.28 9.17 -25.10
N LEU A 47 5.12 7.86 -24.91
CA LEU A 47 3.81 7.31 -24.64
C LEU A 47 3.30 7.76 -23.28
N THR A 48 1.98 7.92 -23.15
CA THR A 48 1.30 8.20 -21.88
C THR A 48 0.39 7.06 -21.49
N LEU A 49 0.26 6.87 -20.19
CA LEU A 49 -0.70 5.97 -19.55
C LEU A 49 -1.67 6.84 -18.76
N GLU A 50 -2.93 6.80 -19.13
CA GLU A 50 -4.03 7.29 -18.33
C GLU A 50 -4.62 6.14 -17.54
N THR A 51 -4.85 6.33 -16.24
CA THR A 51 -5.43 5.30 -15.38
C THR A 51 -6.25 5.91 -14.25
N GLU A 52 -7.34 5.24 -13.89
CA GLU A 52 -8.15 5.51 -12.70
C GLU A 52 -8.54 4.20 -12.04
N PHE A 53 -8.58 4.17 -10.73
CA PHE A 53 -9.00 2.98 -10.00
C PHE A 53 -9.32 3.26 -8.53
N GLU A 54 -10.02 2.32 -7.94
CA GLU A 54 -10.24 2.25 -6.51
C GLU A 54 -9.97 0.85 -5.97
N GLY A 55 -9.67 0.78 -4.68
CA GLY A 55 -9.40 -0.49 -4.05
C GLY A 55 -9.18 -0.38 -2.55
N SER A 56 -8.76 -1.49 -1.98
CA SER A 56 -8.37 -1.57 -0.57
C SER A 56 -7.11 -2.42 -0.42
N PHE A 57 -6.35 -2.16 0.63
CA PHE A 57 -5.19 -2.97 0.95
C PHE A 57 -4.97 -3.10 2.45
N ASN A 58 -4.29 -4.17 2.85
CA ASN A 58 -3.87 -4.40 4.22
C ASN A 58 -2.35 -4.57 4.27
N VAL A 59 -1.70 -3.74 5.09
CA VAL A 59 -0.24 -3.70 5.19
C VAL A 59 0.31 -4.92 5.92
N ALA A 60 -0.40 -5.41 6.94
CA ALA A 60 0.05 -6.55 7.73
C ALA A 60 0.01 -7.85 6.93
N ASP A 61 -1.05 -8.05 6.16
CA ASP A 61 -1.27 -9.27 5.37
C ASP A 61 -0.69 -9.17 3.95
N ARG A 62 -0.25 -7.98 3.53
CA ARG A 62 0.20 -7.68 2.17
C ARG A 62 -0.84 -8.02 1.10
N THR A 63 -2.10 -7.88 1.44
CA THR A 63 -3.20 -8.09 0.50
C THR A 63 -3.64 -6.78 -0.13
N ALA A 64 -4.14 -6.87 -1.35
CA ALA A 64 -4.83 -5.78 -2.02
C ALA A 64 -5.95 -6.33 -2.89
N SER A 65 -7.00 -5.54 -3.06
CA SER A 65 -8.13 -5.84 -3.94
C SER A 65 -8.67 -4.54 -4.54
N GLY A 66 -9.35 -4.67 -5.65
CA GLY A 66 -9.84 -3.56 -6.44
C GLY A 66 -9.23 -3.55 -7.84
N GLY A 67 -9.39 -2.47 -8.56
CA GLY A 67 -8.90 -2.32 -9.92
C GLY A 67 -9.61 -1.17 -10.63
N GLY A 68 -9.34 -1.02 -11.91
CA GLY A 68 -9.86 0.07 -12.70
C GLY A 68 -9.59 -0.08 -14.18
N GLU A 69 -9.55 1.05 -14.84
CA GLU A 69 -9.34 1.15 -16.27
C GLU A 69 -8.00 1.79 -16.62
N TYR A 70 -7.53 1.51 -17.83
CA TYR A 70 -6.32 2.15 -18.34
C TYR A 70 -6.41 2.40 -19.85
N SER A 71 -5.69 3.42 -20.31
CA SER A 71 -5.45 3.70 -21.72
C SER A 71 -3.99 4.07 -21.95
N VAL A 72 -3.37 3.44 -22.93
CA VAL A 72 -2.04 3.81 -23.43
C VAL A 72 -2.20 4.65 -24.68
N MET A 73 -1.55 5.81 -24.71
CA MET A 73 -1.74 6.80 -25.76
C MET A 73 -0.40 7.23 -26.40
N ASP A 74 -0.45 7.57 -27.69
CA ASP A 74 0.58 8.32 -28.40
C ASP A 74 -0.04 9.66 -28.83
N GLY A 75 0.32 10.73 -28.12
CA GLY A 75 -0.38 12.01 -28.24
C GLY A 75 -1.88 11.88 -27.90
N THR A 76 -2.74 12.07 -28.89
CA THR A 76 -4.20 11.91 -28.73
C THR A 76 -4.74 10.56 -29.23
N THR A 77 -3.87 9.68 -29.71
CA THR A 77 -4.27 8.40 -30.27
C THR A 77 -4.20 7.32 -29.19
N VAL A 78 -5.33 6.67 -28.91
CA VAL A 78 -5.38 5.49 -28.03
C VAL A 78 -4.79 4.30 -28.79
N LEU A 79 -3.68 3.76 -28.28
CA LEU A 79 -3.02 2.57 -28.81
C LEU A 79 -3.57 1.29 -28.20
N GLU A 80 -3.90 1.33 -26.93
CA GLU A 80 -4.41 0.20 -26.16
C GLU A 80 -5.28 0.74 -25.02
N SER A 81 -6.34 0.03 -24.68
CA SER A 81 -7.14 0.26 -23.48
C SER A 81 -7.58 -1.05 -22.87
N GLY A 82 -7.99 -1.04 -21.62
CA GLY A 82 -8.45 -2.23 -20.94
C GLY A 82 -8.75 -1.98 -19.47
N THR A 83 -8.86 -3.08 -18.74
CA THR A 83 -9.07 -3.07 -17.30
C THR A 83 -7.93 -3.79 -16.59
N PHE A 84 -7.79 -3.53 -15.30
CA PHE A 84 -6.85 -4.28 -14.46
C PHE A 84 -7.43 -4.53 -13.07
N THR A 85 -6.88 -5.53 -12.39
CA THR A 85 -7.16 -5.85 -10.98
C THR A 85 -5.86 -5.87 -10.19
N LEU A 86 -5.93 -5.40 -8.95
CA LEU A 86 -4.81 -5.49 -8.01
C LEU A 86 -4.66 -6.94 -7.55
N THR A 87 -3.41 -7.42 -7.50
CA THR A 87 -3.10 -8.81 -7.12
C THR A 87 -2.47 -8.93 -5.74
N GLY A 88 -2.02 -7.83 -5.15
CA GLY A 88 -1.47 -7.77 -3.81
C GLY A 88 -0.66 -6.52 -3.55
N LEU A 89 -0.35 -6.27 -2.28
CA LEU A 89 0.52 -5.19 -1.83
C LEU A 89 1.97 -5.68 -1.80
N VAL A 90 2.85 -5.03 -2.55
CA VAL A 90 4.29 -5.32 -2.56
C VAL A 90 5.01 -4.54 -1.46
N ALA A 91 4.72 -3.24 -1.35
CA ALA A 91 5.32 -2.36 -0.36
C ALA A 91 4.38 -1.20 -0.02
N PHE A 92 4.51 -0.67 1.20
CA PHE A 92 3.85 0.56 1.61
C PHE A 92 4.77 1.36 2.53
N GLN A 93 5.01 2.61 2.18
CA GLN A 93 5.66 3.60 3.02
C GLN A 93 4.61 4.62 3.43
N PHE A 94 4.34 4.70 4.72
CA PHE A 94 3.35 5.61 5.30
C PHE A 94 3.99 6.96 5.61
N TYR A 95 3.33 8.07 5.23
CA TYR A 95 3.82 9.43 5.52
C TYR A 95 3.10 10.06 6.71
N GLY A 96 1.82 9.79 6.92
CA GLY A 96 0.99 10.34 7.98
C GLY A 96 -0.43 10.64 7.49
N CYS A 97 -1.23 11.30 8.33
CA CYS A 97 -2.63 11.63 8.01
C CYS A 97 -3.03 12.99 8.59
N GLY A 98 -4.11 13.55 8.05
CA GLY A 98 -4.86 14.65 8.66
C GLY A 98 -4.37 16.05 8.31
N GLU A 99 -3.38 16.19 7.44
CA GLU A 99 -2.84 17.49 7.05
C GLU A 99 -2.20 17.46 5.65
N VAL A 100 -2.34 18.54 4.90
CA VAL A 100 -1.57 18.80 3.69
C VAL A 100 -1.17 20.27 3.66
N GLU A 101 0.14 20.57 3.54
CA GLU A 101 0.70 21.92 3.44
C GLU A 101 0.16 22.90 4.53
N GLY A 102 -0.01 22.42 5.78
CA GLY A 102 -0.55 23.20 6.89
C GLY A 102 -2.07 23.31 6.90
N THR A 103 -2.77 22.69 5.96
CA THR A 103 -4.24 22.65 5.92
C THR A 103 -4.74 21.36 6.56
N ALA A 104 -5.61 21.47 7.57
CA ALA A 104 -6.21 20.32 8.23
C ALA A 104 -7.16 19.57 7.30
N LEU A 105 -7.00 18.26 7.23
CA LEU A 105 -7.86 17.31 6.52
C LEU A 105 -8.58 16.39 7.51
N PRO A 106 -9.57 15.59 7.08
CA PRO A 106 -10.10 14.52 7.88
C PRO A 106 -8.98 13.62 8.43
N PRO A 107 -9.04 13.22 9.72
CA PRO A 107 -7.91 12.55 10.39
C PRO A 107 -7.57 11.17 9.84
N ASN A 108 -8.40 10.61 8.98
CA ASN A 108 -8.18 9.34 8.27
C ASN A 108 -7.75 9.52 6.82
N PHE A 109 -7.60 10.75 6.31
CA PHE A 109 -7.01 11.02 5.00
C PHE A 109 -5.50 10.99 5.15
N CYS A 110 -4.85 10.10 4.41
CA CYS A 110 -3.46 9.74 4.64
C CYS A 110 -2.63 9.82 3.36
N GLY A 111 -1.36 10.10 3.55
CA GLY A 111 -0.36 10.00 2.51
C GLY A 111 0.54 8.79 2.68
N GLY A 112 1.24 8.46 1.62
CA GLY A 112 2.17 7.35 1.55
C GLY A 112 2.53 6.99 0.12
N GLN A 113 3.42 6.00 -0.01
CA GLN A 113 3.72 5.37 -1.28
C GLN A 113 3.37 3.89 -1.20
N ALA A 114 2.42 3.45 -2.02
CA ALA A 114 2.02 2.06 -2.14
C ALA A 114 2.47 1.47 -3.48
N THR A 115 3.07 0.28 -3.46
CA THR A 115 3.37 -0.50 -4.64
C THR A 115 2.48 -1.73 -4.67
N PHE A 116 1.71 -1.88 -5.74
CA PHE A 116 0.83 -3.02 -5.95
C PHE A 116 1.28 -3.85 -7.15
N GLY A 117 1.09 -5.16 -7.08
CA GLY A 117 1.01 -6.00 -8.26
C GLY A 117 -0.35 -5.81 -8.93
N PHE A 118 -0.39 -5.91 -10.25
CA PHE A 118 -1.64 -5.93 -10.99
C PHE A 118 -1.63 -6.97 -12.11
N HIS A 119 -2.84 -7.38 -12.49
CA HIS A 119 -3.11 -8.17 -13.69
C HIS A 119 -4.05 -7.37 -14.58
N SER A 120 -3.68 -7.11 -15.82
CA SER A 120 -4.49 -6.36 -16.78
C SER A 120 -4.93 -7.22 -17.95
N THR A 121 -6.09 -6.86 -18.52
CA THR A 121 -6.62 -7.43 -19.76
C THR A 121 -6.99 -6.30 -20.70
N SER A 122 -6.36 -6.27 -21.87
CA SER A 122 -6.67 -5.27 -22.90
C SER A 122 -8.01 -5.55 -23.57
N SER A 123 -8.57 -4.56 -24.25
CA SER A 123 -9.77 -4.70 -25.08
C SER A 123 -9.60 -5.71 -26.23
N ALA A 124 -8.35 -6.02 -26.61
CA ALA A 124 -8.02 -7.05 -27.58
C ALA A 124 -7.85 -8.46 -26.93
N GLY A 125 -7.94 -8.56 -25.60
CA GLY A 125 -7.80 -9.81 -24.86
C GLY A 125 -6.36 -10.14 -24.44
N ASP A 126 -5.39 -9.26 -24.69
CA ASP A 126 -4.03 -9.44 -24.22
C ASP A 126 -3.95 -9.30 -22.70
N GLN A 127 -3.24 -10.21 -22.05
CA GLN A 127 -3.07 -10.21 -20.61
C GLN A 127 -1.64 -9.83 -20.23
N ARG A 128 -1.49 -9.05 -19.15
CA ARG A 128 -0.20 -8.59 -18.64
C ARG A 128 -0.21 -8.47 -17.12
N ASP A 129 0.90 -8.86 -16.52
CA ASP A 129 1.21 -8.59 -15.13
C ASP A 129 2.21 -7.43 -15.04
N GLY A 130 2.10 -6.65 -13.97
CA GLY A 130 2.98 -5.52 -13.76
C GLY A 130 2.95 -4.99 -12.33
N LEU A 131 3.62 -3.87 -12.14
CA LEU A 131 3.63 -3.11 -10.89
C LEU A 131 3.06 -1.73 -11.14
N ILE A 132 2.23 -1.26 -10.20
CA ILE A 132 1.73 0.10 -10.14
C ILE A 132 2.13 0.71 -8.79
N VAL A 133 2.66 1.92 -8.84
CA VAL A 133 3.06 2.68 -7.65
C VAL A 133 2.15 3.89 -7.55
N VAL A 134 1.50 4.06 -6.41
CA VAL A 134 0.68 5.22 -6.06
C VAL A 134 1.42 6.00 -5.00
N ASN A 135 1.66 7.28 -5.23
CA ASN A 135 2.29 8.18 -4.29
C ASN A 135 1.36 9.34 -3.96
N CYS A 136 0.92 9.43 -2.71
CA CYS A 136 0.09 10.49 -2.17
C CYS A 136 0.88 11.29 -1.15
N GLN A 137 1.06 12.59 -1.38
CA GLN A 137 1.91 13.46 -0.56
C GLN A 137 1.19 14.10 0.63
N ILE A 138 -0.02 13.66 0.98
CA ILE A 138 -0.69 14.07 2.22
C ILE A 138 0.26 13.78 3.39
N HIS A 139 0.39 14.76 4.28
CA HIS A 139 1.20 14.67 5.49
C HIS A 139 2.64 14.17 5.25
N ASP A 140 3.31 14.75 4.25
CA ASP A 140 4.76 14.57 4.06
C ASP A 140 5.58 15.78 4.61
N PRO A 141 5.48 16.12 5.92
CA PRO A 141 6.07 17.31 6.50
C PRO A 141 7.59 17.23 6.61
N GLY A 142 8.14 16.05 6.45
CA GLY A 142 9.58 15.78 6.64
C GLY A 142 10.29 15.29 5.40
N GLY A 143 9.63 15.33 4.23
CA GLY A 143 10.20 14.75 3.01
C GLY A 143 10.39 13.25 3.14
N GLN A 144 9.41 12.53 3.71
CA GLN A 144 9.44 11.07 3.83
C GLN A 144 9.24 10.39 2.47
N ALA A 145 8.67 11.12 1.51
CA ALA A 145 8.65 10.67 0.13
C ALA A 145 10.08 10.53 -0.42
N PRO A 146 10.39 9.46 -1.16
CA PRO A 146 11.70 9.32 -1.78
C PRO A 146 12.05 10.53 -2.64
N PRO A 147 13.31 11.01 -2.64
CA PRO A 147 13.71 12.16 -3.45
C PRO A 147 13.33 11.99 -4.92
N GLY A 148 12.70 13.01 -5.49
CA GLY A 148 12.29 13.02 -6.90
C GLY A 148 10.97 12.28 -7.18
N THR A 149 10.25 11.81 -6.17
CA THR A 149 8.86 11.36 -6.34
C THR A 149 7.93 12.57 -6.33
N SER A 150 6.89 12.50 -7.14
CA SER A 150 5.78 13.45 -7.15
C SER A 150 4.48 12.74 -6.80
N GLU A 151 3.47 13.50 -6.40
CA GLU A 151 2.10 13.02 -6.30
C GLU A 151 1.71 12.29 -7.59
N GLY A 152 0.98 11.17 -7.49
CA GLY A 152 0.41 10.50 -8.64
C GLY A 152 0.77 9.04 -8.78
N VAL A 153 0.62 8.53 -9.99
CA VAL A 153 0.79 7.11 -10.31
C VAL A 153 1.93 6.90 -11.30
N THR A 154 2.67 5.83 -11.12
CA THR A 154 3.61 5.30 -12.11
C THR A 154 3.39 3.80 -12.27
N ALA A 155 3.65 3.26 -13.45
CA ALA A 155 3.43 1.85 -13.73
C ALA A 155 4.53 1.24 -14.60
N ASN A 156 4.76 -0.06 -14.40
CA ASN A 156 5.62 -0.88 -15.22
C ASN A 156 4.90 -2.16 -15.64
N ALA A 157 4.81 -2.40 -16.94
CA ALA A 157 4.28 -3.62 -17.49
C ALA A 157 5.11 -4.04 -18.72
N ARG A 158 5.63 -5.30 -18.72
CA ARG A 158 6.40 -5.88 -19.82
C ARG A 158 7.54 -5.00 -20.38
N GLY A 159 8.26 -4.29 -19.47
CA GLY A 159 9.40 -3.47 -19.87
C GLY A 159 9.06 -2.08 -20.41
N VAL A 160 7.78 -1.70 -20.42
CA VAL A 160 7.37 -0.31 -20.62
C VAL A 160 7.22 0.33 -19.25
N ASN A 161 7.99 1.40 -19.02
CA ASN A 161 7.98 2.17 -17.79
C ASN A 161 7.28 3.51 -18.04
N PHE A 162 6.13 3.70 -17.39
CA PHE A 162 5.46 4.98 -17.25
C PHE A 162 5.88 5.57 -15.91
N ASN A 163 7.11 6.04 -15.82
CA ASN A 163 7.77 6.42 -14.57
C ASN A 163 7.81 7.92 -14.30
N ARG A 164 7.19 8.74 -15.15
CA ARG A 164 7.10 10.17 -14.95
C ARG A 164 5.63 10.58 -14.80
N HIS A 165 5.25 10.95 -13.60
CA HIS A 165 3.93 11.53 -13.34
C HIS A 165 3.76 12.83 -14.14
N VAL A 166 2.57 13.07 -14.68
CA VAL A 166 2.20 14.25 -15.45
C VAL A 166 1.10 15.04 -14.77
N THR A 167 0.01 14.36 -14.37
CA THR A 167 -1.13 14.96 -13.66
C THR A 167 -1.98 13.90 -13.00
N GLY A 168 -2.86 14.32 -12.08
CA GLY A 168 -3.82 13.50 -11.37
C GLY A 168 -3.50 13.42 -9.88
N ASP A 169 -4.54 13.16 -9.09
CA ASP A 169 -4.48 13.12 -7.64
C ASP A 169 -4.86 11.73 -7.12
N ASN A 170 -4.41 11.43 -5.91
CA ASN A 170 -4.77 10.20 -5.24
C ASN A 170 -4.91 10.39 -3.72
N LEU A 171 -5.59 9.45 -3.09
CA LEU A 171 -5.88 9.49 -1.67
C LEU A 171 -5.82 8.10 -1.06
N PHE A 172 -5.21 7.99 0.10
CA PHE A 172 -5.39 6.84 0.98
C PHE A 172 -6.33 7.21 2.13
N VAL A 173 -7.30 6.35 2.40
CA VAL A 173 -8.21 6.52 3.54
C VAL A 173 -8.00 5.36 4.50
N MET A 174 -7.49 5.68 5.69
CA MET A 174 -7.27 4.68 6.73
C MET A 174 -8.61 4.19 7.29
N LEU A 175 -8.78 2.87 7.32
CA LEU A 175 -9.96 2.23 7.91
C LEU A 175 -9.81 2.11 9.43
N PRO A 176 -10.95 2.13 10.17
CA PRO A 176 -10.96 2.03 11.63
C PRO A 176 -10.48 0.67 12.16
#